data_0ff35f937fd84b59e52daa0260ad199a
#
_entry.id   0ff35f937fd84b59e52daa0260ad199a
#
_cell.length_a   1.000
_cell.length_b   1.000
_cell.length_c   1.000
_cell.angle_alpha   90.00
_cell.angle_beta   90.00
_cell.angle_gamma   90.00
#
_symmetry.space_group_name_H-M   'P 1'
#
loop_
_entity.id
_entity.type
_entity.pdbx_description
1 polymer ?
#
loop_
_entity_poly.entity_id
_entity_poly.type
_entity_poly.pdbx_seq_one_letter_code
_entity_poly.pdbx_strand_id
1 'polypeptide(L)'
;VNKQTEISEKENHLGLEVMLRNFFLCQLETIRILVKEKNYDNPDFIHDLRVSFRKMDAVSEVFSQYLTPEWKEVWRPYIKKYLKLLGAVRDVDIMKEKADAFLKDKKKEREELAPFWKLTENRRKQKVAELKNALEGIDFTDSLEAFQASFGKPFLLPRIDKDGKLLRPGEHDLQNKILREQYEAVQTYAHWVWGLLVPEPLLHQLRLALKNFRYGLEFYREQLSSDMRMALSITRDLQDILGTLHDYDVVGDAIRQAQAQSENPEQMEDFLLYSVEGMEKSYLDFQRRWRSFTDR
;
A
#
# COMPACT_ATOMS: atom_id res chain seq x y z
N VAL A 1 30.09 5.70 -36.34
CA VAL A 1 29.42 6.30 -35.17
C VAL A 1 27.91 6.11 -35.35
N ASN A 2 27.28 4.96 -35.27
CA ASN A 2 25.78 4.88 -35.21
C ASN A 2 25.21 3.52 -34.76
N LYS A 3 26.03 2.50 -34.51
CA LYS A 3 25.53 1.22 -34.05
C LYS A 3 25.39 1.10 -32.50
N GLN A 4 26.17 1.87 -31.76
CA GLN A 4 26.11 1.86 -30.29
C GLN A 4 24.96 2.74 -29.76
N THR A 5 24.57 3.79 -30.47
CA THR A 5 23.44 4.65 -30.12
C THR A 5 22.10 3.94 -30.39
N GLU A 6 21.99 3.17 -31.50
CA GLU A 6 20.79 2.38 -31.81
C GLU A 6 20.55 1.18 -30.87
N ILE A 7 21.62 0.60 -30.32
CA ILE A 7 21.51 -0.50 -29.35
C ILE A 7 21.07 0.04 -27.98
N SER A 8 21.57 1.21 -27.57
CA SER A 8 21.17 1.88 -26.32
C SER A 8 19.71 2.37 -26.33
N GLU A 9 19.18 2.80 -27.48
CA GLU A 9 17.76 3.18 -27.60
C GLU A 9 16.81 1.97 -27.67
N LYS A 10 17.26 0.82 -28.18
CA LYS A 10 16.46 -0.41 -28.21
C LYS A 10 16.34 -1.12 -26.87
N GLU A 11 17.30 -0.97 -25.97
CA GLU A 11 17.25 -1.55 -24.61
C GLU A 11 16.37 -0.75 -23.64
N ASN A 12 16.09 0.53 -23.91
CA ASN A 12 15.29 1.39 -23.04
C ASN A 12 13.76 1.32 -23.25
N HIS A 13 13.26 0.59 -24.24
CA HIS A 13 11.83 0.47 -24.53
C HIS A 13 11.32 -0.97 -24.38
N LEU A 14 11.46 -1.52 -23.19
CA LEU A 14 10.65 -2.68 -22.81
C LEU A 14 9.17 -2.25 -22.85
N GLY A 15 8.38 -2.84 -23.75
CA GLY A 15 6.95 -2.54 -23.85
C GLY A 15 6.26 -2.72 -22.48
N LEU A 16 5.20 -1.94 -22.22
CA LEU A 16 4.46 -1.97 -20.94
C LEU A 16 4.10 -3.40 -20.50
N GLU A 17 3.75 -4.28 -21.45
CA GLU A 17 3.42 -5.68 -21.14
C GLU A 17 4.59 -6.43 -20.51
N VAL A 18 5.81 -6.25 -21.06
CA VAL A 18 7.02 -6.88 -20.53
C VAL A 18 7.38 -6.31 -19.16
N MET A 19 7.25 -4.99 -18.98
CA MET A 19 7.51 -4.34 -17.69
C MET A 19 6.54 -4.84 -16.61
N LEU A 20 5.25 -4.90 -16.89
CA LEU A 20 4.23 -5.40 -15.96
C LEU A 20 4.44 -6.88 -15.65
N ARG A 21 4.71 -7.70 -16.68
CA ARG A 21 5.02 -9.13 -16.49
C ARG A 21 6.21 -9.30 -15.55
N ASN A 22 7.32 -8.65 -15.82
CA ASN A 22 8.53 -8.73 -15.00
C ASN A 22 8.27 -8.25 -13.57
N PHE A 23 7.51 -7.16 -13.41
CA PHE A 23 7.12 -6.67 -12.10
C PHE A 23 6.32 -7.71 -11.30
N PHE A 24 5.27 -8.28 -11.89
CA PHE A 24 4.45 -9.28 -11.20
C PHE A 24 5.22 -10.57 -10.91
N LEU A 25 6.02 -11.04 -11.84
CA LEU A 25 6.86 -12.25 -11.63
C LEU A 25 7.88 -12.04 -10.50
N CYS A 26 8.49 -10.85 -10.40
CA CYS A 26 9.39 -10.49 -9.30
C CYS A 26 8.67 -10.52 -7.95
N GLN A 27 7.44 -9.97 -7.86
CA GLN A 27 6.65 -10.02 -6.64
C GLN A 27 6.23 -11.46 -6.28
N LEU A 28 5.86 -12.27 -7.28
CA LEU A 28 5.53 -13.70 -7.06
C LEU A 28 6.70 -14.48 -6.50
N GLU A 29 7.91 -14.26 -7.03
CA GLU A 29 9.10 -14.94 -6.51
C GLU A 29 9.40 -14.52 -5.08
N THR A 30 9.29 -13.24 -4.77
CA THR A 30 9.42 -12.73 -3.39
C THR A 30 8.41 -13.39 -2.45
N ILE A 31 7.14 -13.50 -2.86
CA ILE A 31 6.09 -14.16 -2.09
C ILE A 31 6.43 -15.63 -1.86
N ARG A 32 6.90 -16.35 -2.90
CA ARG A 32 7.29 -17.76 -2.77
C ARG A 32 8.42 -17.99 -1.78
N ILE A 33 9.43 -17.14 -1.81
CA ILE A 33 10.56 -17.19 -0.87
C ILE A 33 10.06 -16.99 0.55
N LEU A 34 9.32 -15.91 0.79
CA LEU A 34 8.79 -15.59 2.11
C LEU A 34 7.89 -16.69 2.67
N VAL A 35 6.92 -17.18 1.88
CA VAL A 35 5.98 -18.20 2.36
C VAL A 35 6.67 -19.52 2.75
N LYS A 36 7.81 -19.84 2.15
CA LYS A 36 8.61 -21.01 2.55
C LYS A 36 9.19 -20.89 3.96
N GLU A 37 9.45 -19.67 4.44
CA GLU A 37 9.99 -19.44 5.78
C GLU A 37 8.98 -19.74 6.90
N LYS A 38 7.68 -19.64 6.62
CA LYS A 38 6.56 -19.91 7.56
C LYS A 38 6.69 -19.18 8.91
N ASN A 39 7.32 -18.03 8.93
CA ASN A 39 7.64 -17.30 10.16
C ASN A 39 6.50 -16.33 10.56
N TYR A 40 5.29 -16.86 10.79
CA TYR A 40 4.08 -16.07 11.04
C TYR A 40 4.10 -15.27 12.35
N ASP A 41 4.99 -15.59 13.27
CA ASP A 41 5.14 -14.86 14.54
C ASP A 41 6.00 -13.62 14.39
N ASN A 42 6.83 -13.55 13.35
CA ASN A 42 7.68 -12.38 13.06
C ASN A 42 6.89 -11.27 12.35
N PRO A 43 6.77 -10.06 12.95
CA PRO A 43 6.11 -8.92 12.30
C PRO A 43 6.76 -8.50 10.97
N ASP A 44 8.09 -8.64 10.82
CA ASP A 44 8.80 -8.29 9.59
C ASP A 44 8.41 -9.22 8.44
N PHE A 45 8.25 -10.52 8.71
CA PHE A 45 7.73 -11.47 7.73
C PHE A 45 6.34 -11.07 7.20
N ILE A 46 5.43 -10.70 8.12
CA ILE A 46 4.09 -10.23 7.77
C ILE A 46 4.17 -8.92 6.98
N HIS A 47 5.05 -8.00 7.39
CA HIS A 47 5.26 -6.73 6.71
C HIS A 47 5.74 -6.93 5.27
N ASP A 48 6.77 -7.72 5.03
CA ASP A 48 7.38 -7.92 3.72
C ASP A 48 6.42 -8.63 2.75
N LEU A 49 5.73 -9.66 3.25
CA LEU A 49 4.70 -10.34 2.47
C LEU A 49 3.56 -9.38 2.09
N ARG A 50 3.09 -8.55 3.04
CA ARG A 50 2.10 -7.51 2.79
C ARG A 50 2.57 -6.47 1.79
N VAL A 51 3.84 -6.06 1.85
CA VAL A 51 4.43 -5.11 0.89
C VAL A 51 4.37 -5.65 -0.53
N SER A 52 4.69 -6.94 -0.75
CA SER A 52 4.62 -7.57 -2.08
C SER A 52 3.20 -7.58 -2.63
N PHE A 53 2.20 -8.04 -1.86
CA PHE A 53 0.80 -8.00 -2.28
C PHE A 53 0.27 -6.58 -2.48
N ARG A 54 0.69 -5.63 -1.64
CA ARG A 54 0.30 -4.21 -1.76
C ARG A 54 0.84 -3.58 -3.04
N LYS A 55 2.08 -3.90 -3.42
CA LYS A 55 2.66 -3.46 -4.69
C LYS A 55 1.89 -4.02 -5.87
N MET A 56 1.54 -5.31 -5.84
CA MET A 56 0.73 -5.94 -6.89
C MET A 56 -0.65 -5.31 -7.02
N ASP A 57 -1.38 -5.09 -5.91
CA ASP A 57 -2.70 -4.42 -5.92
C ASP A 57 -2.60 -3.00 -6.48
N ALA A 58 -1.61 -2.22 -6.02
CA ALA A 58 -1.46 -0.83 -6.44
C ALA A 58 -1.10 -0.71 -7.92
N VAL A 59 -0.19 -1.53 -8.44
CA VAL A 59 0.15 -1.56 -9.86
C VAL A 59 -1.05 -2.04 -10.67
N SER A 60 -1.81 -3.05 -10.21
CA SER A 60 -3.06 -3.47 -10.85
C SER A 60 -4.11 -2.35 -10.91
N GLU A 61 -4.15 -1.45 -9.91
CA GLU A 61 -5.04 -0.28 -9.93
C GLU A 61 -4.58 0.77 -10.92
N VAL A 62 -3.31 1.17 -10.86
CA VAL A 62 -2.71 2.18 -11.76
C VAL A 62 -2.92 1.82 -13.22
N PHE A 63 -2.78 0.54 -13.55
CA PHE A 63 -2.92 0.04 -14.93
C PHE A 63 -4.29 -0.60 -15.22
N SER A 64 -5.28 -0.44 -14.33
CA SER A 64 -6.57 -1.14 -14.43
C SER A 64 -7.29 -0.96 -15.75
N GLN A 65 -7.22 0.24 -16.36
CA GLN A 65 -7.86 0.51 -17.65
C GLN A 65 -7.18 -0.24 -18.83
N TYR A 66 -5.97 -0.73 -18.64
CA TYR A 66 -5.19 -1.45 -19.66
C TYR A 66 -5.24 -2.97 -19.49
N LEU A 67 -5.65 -3.45 -18.32
CA LEU A 67 -5.73 -4.88 -18.01
C LEU A 67 -7.00 -5.50 -18.59
N THR A 68 -6.90 -6.77 -19.02
CA THR A 68 -8.06 -7.53 -19.52
C THR A 68 -9.14 -7.71 -18.44
N PRO A 69 -10.41 -7.95 -18.82
CA PRO A 69 -11.47 -8.29 -17.86
C PRO A 69 -11.12 -9.49 -16.98
N GLU A 70 -10.52 -10.55 -17.57
CA GLU A 70 -10.08 -11.75 -16.83
C GLU A 70 -9.11 -11.36 -15.69
N TRP A 71 -8.14 -10.48 -15.95
CA TRP A 71 -7.24 -9.99 -14.91
C TRP A 71 -7.99 -9.32 -13.76
N LYS A 72 -8.94 -8.44 -14.08
CA LYS A 72 -9.70 -7.66 -13.10
C LYS A 72 -10.62 -8.54 -12.26
N GLU A 73 -11.22 -9.55 -12.87
CA GLU A 73 -12.23 -10.40 -12.23
C GLU A 73 -11.62 -11.58 -11.46
N VAL A 74 -10.45 -12.07 -11.86
CA VAL A 74 -9.81 -13.22 -11.25
C VAL A 74 -8.64 -12.80 -10.36
N TRP A 75 -7.64 -12.15 -10.93
CA TRP A 75 -6.36 -11.96 -10.23
C TRP A 75 -6.38 -10.82 -9.23
N ARG A 76 -7.07 -9.75 -9.52
CA ARG A 76 -7.16 -8.63 -8.59
C ARG A 76 -7.92 -8.98 -7.30
N PRO A 77 -9.09 -9.67 -7.33
CA PRO A 77 -9.72 -10.18 -6.12
C PRO A 77 -8.85 -11.14 -5.33
N TYR A 78 -8.09 -12.00 -6.03
CA TYR A 78 -7.13 -12.90 -5.42
C TYR A 78 -6.06 -12.13 -4.64
N ILE A 79 -5.40 -11.14 -5.26
CA ILE A 79 -4.41 -10.29 -4.61
C ILE A 79 -5.03 -9.58 -3.39
N LYS A 80 -6.22 -9.00 -3.53
CA LYS A 80 -6.94 -8.30 -2.45
C LYS A 80 -7.32 -9.21 -1.28
N LYS A 81 -7.66 -10.48 -1.53
CA LYS A 81 -7.92 -11.47 -0.48
C LYS A 81 -6.74 -11.58 0.47
N TYR A 82 -5.54 -11.83 -0.06
CA TYR A 82 -4.33 -11.97 0.78
C TYR A 82 -3.89 -10.66 1.39
N LEU A 83 -4.00 -9.55 0.66
CA LEU A 83 -3.71 -8.22 1.20
C LEU A 83 -4.59 -7.89 2.41
N LYS A 84 -5.86 -8.29 2.40
CA LYS A 84 -6.79 -8.11 3.52
C LYS A 84 -6.39 -8.97 4.73
N LEU A 85 -6.05 -10.24 4.52
CA LEU A 85 -5.61 -11.13 5.60
C LEU A 85 -4.32 -10.63 6.25
N LEU A 86 -3.33 -10.26 5.46
CA LEU A 86 -2.07 -9.69 5.91
C LEU A 86 -2.26 -8.32 6.60
N GLY A 87 -3.18 -7.50 6.09
CA GLY A 87 -3.56 -6.24 6.72
C GLY A 87 -4.08 -6.44 8.12
N ALA A 88 -5.00 -7.40 8.31
CA ALA A 88 -5.60 -7.70 9.61
C ALA A 88 -4.59 -8.14 10.67
N VAL A 89 -3.50 -8.85 10.30
CA VAL A 89 -2.40 -9.17 11.22
C VAL A 89 -1.56 -7.93 11.50
N ARG A 90 -1.16 -7.18 10.44
CA ARG A 90 -0.32 -5.99 10.57
C ARG A 90 -0.97 -4.90 11.41
N ASP A 91 -2.28 -4.70 11.29
CA ASP A 91 -3.01 -3.72 12.11
C ASP A 91 -2.87 -4.02 13.61
N VAL A 92 -2.88 -5.31 13.99
CA VAL A 92 -2.63 -5.70 15.39
C VAL A 92 -1.17 -5.50 15.79
N ASP A 93 -0.21 -5.77 14.90
CA ASP A 93 1.21 -5.52 15.17
C ASP A 93 1.45 -4.01 15.40
N ILE A 94 0.83 -3.13 14.60
CA ILE A 94 0.87 -1.68 14.78
C ILE A 94 0.26 -1.24 16.12
N MET A 95 -0.87 -1.83 16.52
CA MET A 95 -1.48 -1.55 17.83
C MET A 95 -0.48 -1.83 18.96
N LYS A 96 0.23 -2.95 18.90
CA LYS A 96 1.24 -3.33 19.88
C LYS A 96 2.45 -2.39 19.86
N GLU A 97 2.97 -2.04 18.67
CA GLU A 97 4.06 -1.08 18.49
C GLU A 97 3.73 0.28 19.11
N LYS A 98 2.50 0.78 18.93
CA LYS A 98 2.04 2.04 19.51
C LYS A 98 1.89 1.97 21.03
N ALA A 99 1.42 0.84 21.57
CA ALA A 99 1.34 0.62 23.02
C ALA A 99 2.73 0.59 23.66
N ASP A 100 3.69 -0.12 23.06
CA ASP A 100 5.07 -0.16 23.53
C ASP A 100 5.72 1.24 23.49
N ALA A 101 5.46 2.02 22.42
CA ALA A 101 5.93 3.40 22.31
C ALA A 101 5.35 4.30 23.40
N PHE A 102 4.04 4.19 23.68
CA PHE A 102 3.38 4.92 24.75
C PHE A 102 3.98 4.58 26.13
N LEU A 103 4.11 3.30 26.47
CA LEU A 103 4.67 2.86 27.76
C LEU A 103 6.07 3.41 27.96
N LYS A 104 6.90 3.37 26.90
CA LYS A 104 8.27 3.90 26.93
C LYS A 104 8.29 5.42 27.11
N ASP A 105 7.47 6.15 26.38
CA ASP A 105 7.42 7.62 26.39
C ASP A 105 6.91 8.16 27.74
N LYS A 106 5.84 7.56 28.26
CA LYS A 106 5.22 7.96 29.54
C LYS A 106 5.81 7.27 30.75
N LYS A 107 6.81 6.38 30.59
CA LYS A 107 7.46 5.59 31.67
C LYS A 107 6.45 4.79 32.51
N LYS A 108 5.51 4.17 31.82
CA LYS A 108 4.43 3.38 32.42
C LYS A 108 4.72 1.89 32.34
N GLU A 109 4.09 1.11 33.22
CA GLU A 109 4.24 -0.33 33.27
C GLU A 109 3.21 -1.02 32.36
N ARG A 110 3.57 -2.23 31.89
CA ARG A 110 2.77 -3.00 30.94
C ARG A 110 1.40 -3.39 31.51
N GLU A 111 1.32 -3.58 32.80
CA GLU A 111 0.14 -3.95 33.57
C GLU A 111 -0.98 -2.91 33.46
N GLU A 112 -0.62 -1.64 33.28
CA GLU A 112 -1.59 -0.55 33.09
C GLU A 112 -2.42 -0.73 31.81
N LEU A 113 -1.89 -1.46 30.83
CA LEU A 113 -2.59 -1.78 29.57
C LEU A 113 -2.99 -3.26 29.48
N ALA A 114 -3.12 -4.00 30.59
CA ALA A 114 -3.41 -5.43 30.58
C ALA A 114 -4.66 -5.81 29.75
N PRO A 115 -5.82 -5.09 29.81
CA PRO A 115 -6.98 -5.40 28.98
C PRO A 115 -6.68 -5.22 27.47
N PHE A 116 -5.92 -4.20 27.09
CA PHE A 116 -5.51 -3.94 25.71
C PHE A 116 -4.58 -5.04 25.19
N TRP A 117 -3.61 -5.47 25.98
CA TRP A 117 -2.71 -6.57 25.60
C TRP A 117 -3.49 -7.87 25.43
N LYS A 118 -4.39 -8.19 26.33
CA LYS A 118 -5.26 -9.38 26.21
C LYS A 118 -6.09 -9.36 24.93
N LEU A 119 -6.69 -8.21 24.60
CA LEU A 119 -7.46 -8.03 23.37
C LEU A 119 -6.60 -8.23 22.13
N THR A 120 -5.46 -7.54 22.06
CA THR A 120 -4.56 -7.56 20.88
C THR A 120 -3.89 -8.91 20.70
N GLU A 121 -3.45 -9.57 21.76
CA GLU A 121 -2.86 -10.93 21.69
C GLU A 121 -3.86 -11.96 21.17
N ASN A 122 -5.09 -11.95 21.66
CA ASN A 122 -6.14 -12.85 21.18
C ASN A 122 -6.47 -12.59 19.70
N ARG A 123 -6.58 -11.32 19.31
CA ARG A 123 -6.79 -10.96 17.90
C ARG A 123 -5.65 -11.43 17.02
N ARG A 124 -4.39 -11.19 17.44
CA ARG A 124 -3.24 -11.62 16.65
C ARG A 124 -3.24 -13.13 16.42
N LYS A 125 -3.45 -13.92 17.49
CA LYS A 125 -3.53 -15.39 17.39
C LYS A 125 -4.59 -15.82 16.37
N GLN A 126 -5.79 -15.22 16.46
CA GLN A 126 -6.87 -15.53 15.53
C GLN A 126 -6.49 -15.15 14.08
N LYS A 127 -5.98 -13.92 13.84
CA LYS A 127 -5.66 -13.43 12.49
C LYS A 127 -4.48 -14.16 11.87
N VAL A 128 -3.48 -14.54 12.67
CA VAL A 128 -2.37 -15.39 12.21
C VAL A 128 -2.88 -16.79 11.82
N ALA A 129 -3.79 -17.39 12.58
CA ALA A 129 -4.38 -18.68 12.24
C ALA A 129 -5.17 -18.62 10.92
N GLU A 130 -6.00 -17.56 10.73
CA GLU A 130 -6.72 -17.32 9.46
C GLU A 130 -5.76 -17.18 8.28
N LEU A 131 -4.69 -16.39 8.43
CA LEU A 131 -3.67 -16.17 7.41
C LEU A 131 -2.90 -17.46 7.10
N LYS A 132 -2.45 -18.18 8.13
CA LYS A 132 -1.72 -19.44 7.98
C LYS A 132 -2.54 -20.47 7.21
N ASN A 133 -3.80 -20.65 7.59
CA ASN A 133 -4.70 -21.56 6.88
C ASN A 133 -4.86 -21.17 5.39
N ALA A 134 -4.90 -19.87 5.10
CA ALA A 134 -5.02 -19.41 3.73
C ALA A 134 -3.73 -19.58 2.91
N LEU A 135 -2.55 -19.41 3.52
CA LEU A 135 -1.24 -19.51 2.82
C LEU A 135 -0.70 -20.93 2.72
N GLU A 136 -1.06 -21.82 3.65
CA GLU A 136 -0.63 -23.22 3.66
C GLU A 136 -1.62 -24.15 2.93
N GLY A 137 -2.78 -23.63 2.50
CA GLY A 137 -3.74 -24.37 1.71
C GLY A 137 -3.23 -24.67 0.29
N ILE A 138 -3.62 -25.82 -0.25
CA ILE A 138 -3.30 -26.25 -1.63
C ILE A 138 -3.72 -25.16 -2.62
N ASP A 139 -4.90 -24.57 -2.43
CA ASP A 139 -5.43 -23.49 -3.27
C ASP A 139 -4.48 -22.30 -3.44
N PHE A 140 -3.66 -22.01 -2.44
CA PHE A 140 -2.71 -20.90 -2.53
C PHE A 140 -1.59 -21.19 -3.52
N THR A 141 -0.97 -22.36 -3.42
CA THR A 141 0.14 -22.78 -4.30
C THR A 141 -0.35 -22.91 -5.75
N ASP A 142 -1.47 -23.61 -5.95
CA ASP A 142 -2.07 -23.80 -7.28
C ASP A 142 -2.45 -22.45 -7.91
N SER A 143 -2.98 -21.52 -7.11
CA SER A 143 -3.31 -20.18 -7.59
C SER A 143 -2.07 -19.35 -7.96
N LEU A 144 -0.95 -19.48 -7.22
CA LEU A 144 0.30 -18.81 -7.60
C LEU A 144 0.86 -19.35 -8.92
N GLU A 145 0.76 -20.65 -9.15
CA GLU A 145 1.17 -21.27 -10.40
C GLU A 145 0.26 -20.85 -11.55
N ALA A 146 -1.06 -20.86 -11.36
CA ALA A 146 -2.03 -20.40 -12.34
C ALA A 146 -1.85 -18.91 -12.66
N PHE A 147 -1.56 -18.09 -11.65
CA PHE A 147 -1.26 -16.67 -11.84
C PHE A 147 -0.01 -16.48 -12.70
N GLN A 148 1.06 -17.21 -12.41
CA GLN A 148 2.27 -17.19 -13.24
C GLN A 148 1.98 -17.65 -14.68
N ALA A 149 1.24 -18.72 -14.84
CA ALA A 149 0.89 -19.26 -16.17
C ALA A 149 0.02 -18.28 -16.99
N SER A 150 -0.78 -17.42 -16.33
CA SER A 150 -1.61 -16.43 -17.00
C SER A 150 -0.81 -15.42 -17.83
N PHE A 151 0.47 -15.18 -17.50
CA PHE A 151 1.36 -14.33 -18.28
C PHE A 151 1.83 -14.96 -19.61
N GLY A 152 1.53 -16.22 -19.84
CA GLY A 152 1.69 -16.87 -21.16
C GLY A 152 0.64 -16.44 -22.20
N LYS A 153 -0.41 -15.73 -21.76
CA LYS A 153 -1.48 -15.18 -22.61
C LYS A 153 -1.42 -13.65 -22.59
N PRO A 154 -1.97 -12.96 -23.61
CA PRO A 154 -2.15 -11.52 -23.57
C PRO A 154 -3.03 -11.12 -22.38
N PHE A 155 -2.52 -10.28 -21.50
CA PHE A 155 -3.23 -9.79 -20.32
C PHE A 155 -3.49 -8.28 -20.36
N LEU A 156 -3.02 -7.60 -21.42
CA LEU A 156 -3.34 -6.20 -21.72
C LEU A 156 -4.37 -6.12 -22.85
N LEU A 157 -5.25 -5.14 -22.73
CA LEU A 157 -6.20 -4.78 -23.80
C LEU A 157 -5.45 -4.19 -24.99
N PRO A 158 -5.79 -4.57 -26.23
CA PRO A 158 -5.26 -3.92 -27.41
C PRO A 158 -5.73 -2.46 -27.43
N ARG A 159 -4.82 -1.55 -27.73
CA ARG A 159 -5.13 -0.13 -27.86
C ARG A 159 -5.09 0.27 -29.35
N ILE A 160 -6.09 1.00 -29.77
CA ILE A 160 -6.23 1.46 -31.14
C ILE A 160 -6.26 2.98 -31.10
N ASP A 161 -5.50 3.65 -32.00
CA ASP A 161 -5.53 5.10 -32.16
C ASP A 161 -6.78 5.55 -32.93
N LYS A 162 -6.88 6.86 -33.17
CA LYS A 162 -8.04 7.45 -33.90
C LYS A 162 -8.16 6.95 -35.35
N ASP A 163 -7.06 6.45 -35.91
CA ASP A 163 -6.96 5.97 -37.28
C ASP A 163 -7.11 4.43 -37.37
N GLY A 164 -7.45 3.77 -36.26
CA GLY A 164 -7.62 2.32 -36.20
C GLY A 164 -6.32 1.52 -36.14
N LYS A 165 -5.17 2.18 -35.95
CA LYS A 165 -3.87 1.54 -35.85
C LYS A 165 -3.61 1.07 -34.43
N LEU A 166 -3.07 -0.13 -34.28
CA LEU A 166 -2.70 -0.72 -33.00
C LEU A 166 -1.59 0.11 -32.34
N LEU A 167 -1.91 0.75 -31.20
CA LEU A 167 -0.91 1.42 -30.38
C LEU A 167 -0.07 0.37 -29.65
N ARG A 168 1.24 0.40 -29.86
CA ARG A 168 2.15 -0.47 -29.13
C ARG A 168 2.24 0.00 -27.67
N PRO A 169 1.96 -0.86 -26.67
CA PRO A 169 2.20 -0.52 -25.27
C PRO A 169 3.69 -0.26 -25.06
N GLY A 170 4.07 0.91 -24.55
CA GLY A 170 5.46 1.21 -24.25
C GLY A 170 5.97 2.54 -24.82
N GLU A 171 5.14 3.30 -25.51
CA GLU A 171 5.52 4.65 -25.95
C GLU A 171 5.60 5.61 -24.75
N HIS A 172 6.59 6.51 -24.78
CA HIS A 172 6.84 7.53 -23.75
C HIS A 172 5.59 8.37 -23.42
N ASP A 173 4.71 8.57 -24.41
CA ASP A 173 3.42 9.24 -24.25
C ASP A 173 2.49 8.51 -23.30
N LEU A 174 2.54 7.18 -23.24
CA LEU A 174 1.69 6.38 -22.33
C LEU A 174 2.12 6.54 -20.88
N GLN A 175 3.43 6.52 -20.61
CA GLN A 175 3.97 6.78 -19.26
C GLN A 175 3.53 8.17 -18.77
N ASN A 176 3.77 9.21 -19.58
CA ASN A 176 3.41 10.57 -19.25
C ASN A 176 1.91 10.73 -19.04
N LYS A 177 1.09 10.07 -19.87
CA LYS A 177 -0.37 10.09 -19.73
C LYS A 177 -0.79 9.47 -18.40
N ILE A 178 -0.30 8.27 -18.08
CA ILE A 178 -0.65 7.56 -16.83
C ILE A 178 -0.24 8.38 -15.61
N LEU A 179 1.00 8.88 -15.56
CA LEU A 179 1.49 9.66 -14.43
C LEU A 179 0.74 10.99 -14.29
N ARG A 180 0.36 11.63 -15.38
CA ARG A 180 -0.46 12.84 -15.38
C ARG A 180 -1.86 12.55 -14.82
N GLU A 181 -2.55 11.51 -15.28
CA GLU A 181 -3.87 11.12 -14.78
C GLU A 181 -3.84 10.85 -13.27
N GLN A 182 -2.80 10.18 -12.77
CA GLN A 182 -2.64 9.93 -11.33
C GLN A 182 -2.35 11.23 -10.55
N TYR A 183 -1.54 12.12 -11.09
CA TYR A 183 -1.27 13.42 -10.49
C TYR A 183 -2.54 14.30 -10.43
N GLU A 184 -3.29 14.38 -11.52
CA GLU A 184 -4.55 15.13 -11.59
C GLU A 184 -5.57 14.58 -10.57
N ALA A 185 -5.64 13.26 -10.39
CA ALA A 185 -6.47 12.65 -9.35
C ALA A 185 -6.07 13.11 -7.94
N VAL A 186 -4.78 13.31 -7.66
CA VAL A 186 -4.32 13.88 -6.38
C VAL A 186 -4.71 15.36 -6.28
N GLN A 187 -4.55 16.13 -7.36
CA GLN A 187 -4.85 17.56 -7.38
C GLN A 187 -6.34 17.89 -7.15
N THR A 188 -7.26 16.97 -7.47
CA THR A 188 -8.69 17.18 -7.16
C THR A 188 -8.96 17.42 -5.69
N TYR A 189 -8.06 16.96 -4.80
CA TYR A 189 -8.18 17.14 -3.35
C TYR A 189 -7.48 18.42 -2.83
N ALA A 190 -6.75 19.15 -3.68
CA ALA A 190 -5.93 20.31 -3.26
C ALA A 190 -6.75 21.38 -2.52
N HIS A 191 -7.97 21.67 -2.99
CA HIS A 191 -8.84 22.68 -2.39
C HIS A 191 -9.48 22.26 -1.06
N TRP A 192 -9.56 20.97 -0.77
CA TRP A 192 -10.26 20.44 0.41
C TRP A 192 -9.37 20.25 1.62
N VAL A 193 -8.07 20.17 1.42
CA VAL A 193 -7.09 19.85 2.48
C VAL A 193 -6.76 21.06 3.38
N TRP A 194 -7.16 22.27 2.98
CA TRP A 194 -6.85 23.50 3.69
C TRP A 194 -7.79 23.83 4.87
N GLY A 195 -8.84 23.03 5.08
CA GLY A 195 -9.78 23.18 6.18
C GLY A 195 -9.15 22.84 7.54
N LEU A 196 -9.67 23.44 8.61
CA LEU A 196 -9.30 23.08 9.99
C LEU A 196 -9.68 21.63 10.32
N LEU A 197 -10.72 21.12 9.67
CA LEU A 197 -11.22 19.75 9.81
C LEU A 197 -11.51 19.18 8.41
N VAL A 198 -10.66 18.31 7.93
CA VAL A 198 -10.92 17.56 6.71
C VAL A 198 -11.65 16.26 7.10
N PRO A 199 -12.84 15.98 6.52
CA PRO A 199 -13.56 14.76 6.82
C PRO A 199 -12.72 13.50 6.54
N GLU A 200 -12.77 12.53 7.46
CA GLU A 200 -12.02 11.27 7.34
C GLU A 200 -12.23 10.56 5.99
N PRO A 201 -13.45 10.45 5.41
CA PRO A 201 -13.63 9.85 4.09
C PRO A 201 -12.83 10.54 2.99
N LEU A 202 -12.67 11.87 3.08
CA LEU A 202 -11.90 12.64 2.11
C LEU A 202 -10.39 12.38 2.25
N LEU A 203 -9.87 12.32 3.47
CA LEU A 203 -8.49 11.94 3.74
C LEU A 203 -8.19 10.51 3.26
N HIS A 204 -9.15 9.61 3.43
CA HIS A 204 -9.03 8.25 2.91
C HIS A 204 -8.94 8.21 1.38
N GLN A 205 -9.79 8.96 0.67
CA GLN A 205 -9.74 9.04 -0.78
C GLN A 205 -8.44 9.68 -1.28
N LEU A 206 -7.98 10.75 -0.64
CA LEU A 206 -6.67 11.36 -0.93
C LEU A 206 -5.53 10.37 -0.71
N ARG A 207 -5.56 9.58 0.38
CA ARG A 207 -4.58 8.53 0.64
C ARG A 207 -4.54 7.48 -0.47
N LEU A 208 -5.69 7.11 -1.01
CA LEU A 208 -5.78 6.18 -2.16
C LEU A 208 -5.21 6.82 -3.43
N ALA A 209 -5.52 8.08 -3.73
CA ALA A 209 -4.97 8.80 -4.87
C ALA A 209 -3.44 8.94 -4.77
N LEU A 210 -2.92 9.36 -3.62
CA LEU A 210 -1.48 9.43 -3.37
C LEU A 210 -0.80 8.06 -3.48
N LYS A 211 -1.46 6.98 -3.00
CA LYS A 211 -0.97 5.61 -3.16
C LYS A 211 -0.79 5.26 -4.63
N ASN A 212 -1.79 5.51 -5.45
CA ASN A 212 -1.76 5.19 -6.88
C ASN A 212 -0.68 6.02 -7.60
N PHE A 213 -0.61 7.33 -7.35
CA PHE A 213 0.42 8.19 -7.93
C PHE A 213 1.83 7.72 -7.54
N ARG A 214 2.09 7.44 -6.27
CA ARG A 214 3.37 6.91 -5.79
C ARG A 214 3.75 5.62 -6.51
N TYR A 215 2.85 4.64 -6.59
CA TYR A 215 3.17 3.36 -7.23
C TYR A 215 3.32 3.49 -8.75
N GLY A 216 2.63 4.42 -9.38
CA GLY A 216 2.89 4.79 -10.77
C GLY A 216 4.30 5.32 -10.96
N LEU A 217 4.74 6.26 -10.11
CA LEU A 217 6.10 6.78 -10.12
C LEU A 217 7.14 5.69 -9.79
N GLU A 218 6.88 4.83 -8.80
CA GLU A 218 7.79 3.73 -8.44
C GLU A 218 7.94 2.71 -9.58
N PHE A 219 6.86 2.42 -10.30
CA PHE A 219 6.89 1.50 -11.44
C PHE A 219 7.81 2.00 -12.56
N TYR A 220 7.79 3.32 -12.82
CA TYR A 220 8.63 3.95 -13.84
C TYR A 220 9.93 4.56 -13.30
N ARG A 221 10.37 4.15 -12.11
CA ARG A 221 11.46 4.80 -11.35
C ARG A 221 12.73 5.07 -12.16
N GLU A 222 13.13 4.12 -13.00
CA GLU A 222 14.35 4.21 -13.79
C GLU A 222 14.26 5.26 -14.93
N GLN A 223 13.03 5.63 -15.30
CA GLN A 223 12.73 6.54 -16.41
C GLN A 223 12.28 7.92 -15.94
N LEU A 224 12.24 8.17 -14.62
CA LEU A 224 11.77 9.44 -14.06
C LEU A 224 12.77 10.56 -14.27
N SER A 225 12.26 11.75 -14.64
CA SER A 225 13.01 13.01 -14.55
C SER A 225 13.36 13.37 -13.10
N SER A 226 14.24 14.39 -12.92
CA SER A 226 14.57 14.93 -11.60
C SER A 226 13.34 15.39 -10.81
N ASP A 227 12.42 16.09 -11.48
CA ASP A 227 11.22 16.64 -10.87
C ASP A 227 10.24 15.52 -10.44
N MET A 228 10.09 14.50 -11.27
CA MET A 228 9.29 13.31 -10.93
C MET A 228 9.89 12.50 -9.80
N ARG A 229 11.22 12.40 -9.68
CA ARG A 229 11.88 11.77 -8.52
C ARG A 229 11.64 12.56 -7.23
N MET A 230 11.64 13.89 -7.32
CA MET A 230 11.29 14.74 -6.19
C MET A 230 9.82 14.57 -5.79
N ALA A 231 8.90 14.53 -6.78
CA ALA A 231 7.49 14.23 -6.53
C ALA A 231 7.29 12.87 -5.85
N LEU A 232 8.06 11.84 -6.25
CA LEU A 232 8.05 10.52 -5.62
C LEU A 232 8.46 10.61 -4.14
N SER A 233 9.52 11.37 -3.81
CA SER A 233 9.97 11.55 -2.43
C SER A 233 8.88 12.22 -1.58
N ILE A 234 8.31 13.32 -2.07
CA ILE A 234 7.25 14.05 -1.34
C ILE A 234 6.00 13.18 -1.16
N THR A 235 5.62 12.44 -2.20
CA THR A 235 4.44 11.55 -2.14
C THR A 235 4.64 10.42 -1.13
N ARG A 236 5.87 9.91 -0.97
CA ARG A 236 6.20 8.95 0.09
C ARG A 236 6.00 9.55 1.47
N ASP A 237 6.58 10.72 1.72
CA ASP A 237 6.43 11.42 2.99
C ASP A 237 4.96 11.66 3.34
N LEU A 238 4.16 12.14 2.38
CA LEU A 238 2.71 12.36 2.57
C LEU A 238 1.97 11.06 2.90
N GLN A 239 2.31 9.96 2.22
CA GLN A 239 1.71 8.66 2.50
C GLN A 239 2.08 8.11 3.88
N ASP A 240 3.33 8.28 4.30
CA ASP A 240 3.81 7.81 5.60
C ASP A 240 3.13 8.59 6.73
N ILE A 241 2.95 9.91 6.56
CA ILE A 241 2.21 10.75 7.51
C ILE A 241 0.73 10.34 7.60
N LEU A 242 0.05 10.17 6.45
CA LEU A 242 -1.34 9.71 6.41
C LEU A 242 -1.49 8.27 6.91
N GLY A 243 -0.47 7.43 6.74
CA GLY A 243 -0.38 6.11 7.33
C GLY A 243 -0.37 6.19 8.86
N THR A 244 0.52 7.02 9.41
CA THR A 244 0.63 7.25 10.86
C THR A 244 -0.66 7.77 11.47
N LEU A 245 -1.36 8.70 10.78
CA LEU A 245 -2.65 9.22 11.21
C LEU A 245 -3.69 8.10 11.32
N HIS A 246 -3.80 7.28 10.29
CA HIS A 246 -4.70 6.11 10.28
C HIS A 246 -4.33 5.07 11.36
N ASP A 247 -3.04 4.86 11.61
CA ASP A 247 -2.58 3.93 12.63
C ASP A 247 -3.05 4.36 14.04
N TYR A 248 -3.01 5.67 14.34
CA TYR A 248 -3.54 6.19 15.60
C TYR A 248 -5.06 6.07 15.71
N ASP A 249 -5.79 6.23 14.62
CA ASP A 249 -7.25 6.03 14.60
C ASP A 249 -7.61 4.57 14.92
N VAL A 250 -6.96 3.61 14.27
CA VAL A 250 -7.12 2.17 14.52
C VAL A 250 -6.76 1.81 15.97
N VAL A 251 -5.72 2.41 16.53
CA VAL A 251 -5.31 2.21 17.93
C VAL A 251 -6.36 2.79 18.87
N GLY A 252 -6.87 3.99 18.61
CA GLY A 252 -7.94 4.61 19.41
C GLY A 252 -9.20 3.73 19.47
N ASP A 253 -9.59 3.14 18.34
CA ASP A 253 -10.72 2.18 18.32
C ASP A 253 -10.44 0.92 19.15
N ALA A 254 -9.22 0.39 19.08
CA ALA A 254 -8.84 -0.78 19.87
C ALA A 254 -8.80 -0.47 21.38
N ILE A 255 -8.35 0.74 21.77
CA ILE A 255 -8.38 1.19 23.17
C ILE A 255 -9.82 1.26 23.66
N ARG A 256 -10.73 1.93 22.94
CA ARG A 256 -12.16 2.01 23.30
C ARG A 256 -12.81 0.64 23.45
N GLN A 257 -12.46 -0.31 22.60
CA GLN A 257 -12.94 -1.69 22.71
C GLN A 257 -12.37 -2.42 23.92
N ALA A 258 -11.11 -2.18 24.28
CA ALA A 258 -10.50 -2.74 25.48
C ALA A 258 -11.11 -2.12 26.76
N GLN A 259 -11.37 -0.80 26.77
CA GLN A 259 -12.07 -0.10 27.85
C GLN A 259 -13.46 -0.68 28.09
N ALA A 260 -14.22 -0.93 27.02
CA ALA A 260 -15.57 -1.52 27.12
C ALA A 260 -15.60 -2.94 27.72
N GLN A 261 -14.47 -3.65 27.74
CA GLN A 261 -14.31 -4.99 28.30
C GLN A 261 -13.55 -5.02 29.63
N SER A 262 -13.16 -3.84 30.14
CA SER A 262 -12.37 -3.70 31.37
C SER A 262 -13.25 -3.34 32.56
N GLU A 263 -12.93 -3.87 33.72
CA GLU A 263 -13.50 -3.43 34.99
C GLU A 263 -13.01 -2.05 35.44
N ASN A 264 -11.83 -1.64 34.93
CA ASN A 264 -11.17 -0.36 35.22
C ASN A 264 -10.82 0.37 33.91
N PRO A 265 -11.80 0.91 33.16
CA PRO A 265 -11.57 1.56 31.87
C PRO A 265 -10.65 2.79 31.96
N GLU A 266 -10.65 3.49 33.09
CA GLU A 266 -9.87 4.72 33.34
C GLU A 266 -8.35 4.49 33.20
N GLN A 267 -7.86 3.28 33.44
CA GLN A 267 -6.44 2.94 33.30
C GLN A 267 -5.88 3.19 31.90
N MET A 268 -6.73 3.17 30.88
CA MET A 268 -6.33 3.36 29.49
C MET A 268 -6.61 4.77 28.96
N GLU A 269 -7.06 5.70 29.80
CA GLU A 269 -7.41 7.06 29.38
C GLU A 269 -6.18 7.85 28.86
N ASP A 270 -5.05 7.73 29.56
CA ASP A 270 -3.79 8.35 29.12
C ASP A 270 -3.32 7.79 27.75
N PHE A 271 -3.54 6.51 27.48
CA PHE A 271 -3.20 5.90 26.20
C PHE A 271 -4.16 6.37 25.08
N LEU A 272 -5.45 6.52 25.39
CA LEU A 272 -6.40 7.11 24.44
C LEU A 272 -6.02 8.57 24.10
N LEU A 273 -5.70 9.36 25.12
CA LEU A 273 -5.23 10.75 24.92
C LEU A 273 -3.96 10.80 24.07
N TYR A 274 -2.98 9.96 24.37
CA TYR A 274 -1.76 9.83 23.57
C TYR A 274 -2.04 9.52 22.08
N SER A 275 -3.05 8.67 21.83
CA SER A 275 -3.49 8.35 20.47
C SER A 275 -4.09 9.58 19.78
N VAL A 276 -4.93 10.37 20.47
CA VAL A 276 -5.52 11.61 19.93
C VAL A 276 -4.46 12.65 19.64
N GLU A 277 -3.53 12.89 20.58
CA GLU A 277 -2.39 13.82 20.40
C GLU A 277 -1.53 13.42 19.20
N GLY A 278 -1.31 12.12 19.02
CA GLY A 278 -0.57 11.56 17.88
C GLY A 278 -1.28 11.80 16.55
N MET A 279 -2.62 11.68 16.51
CA MET A 279 -3.43 12.00 15.34
C MET A 279 -3.33 13.50 14.99
N GLU A 280 -3.53 14.39 15.95
CA GLU A 280 -3.46 15.85 15.75
C GLU A 280 -2.09 16.27 15.23
N LYS A 281 -1.02 15.78 15.83
CA LYS A 281 0.35 16.04 15.38
C LYS A 281 0.57 15.57 13.95
N SER A 282 0.14 14.36 13.63
CA SER A 282 0.28 13.78 12.28
C SER A 282 -0.52 14.60 11.26
N TYR A 283 -1.69 15.09 11.63
CA TYR A 283 -2.51 15.95 10.76
C TYR A 283 -1.83 17.30 10.47
N LEU A 284 -1.25 17.94 11.47
CA LEU A 284 -0.49 19.18 11.28
C LEU A 284 0.78 18.97 10.42
N ASP A 285 1.46 17.84 10.60
CA ASP A 285 2.61 17.48 9.78
C ASP A 285 2.19 17.23 8.33
N PHE A 286 1.04 16.58 8.13
CA PHE A 286 0.46 16.38 6.81
C PHE A 286 0.17 17.72 6.12
N GLN A 287 -0.50 18.65 6.78
CA GLN A 287 -0.82 19.97 6.22
C GLN A 287 0.44 20.75 5.82
N ARG A 288 1.49 20.72 6.65
CA ARG A 288 2.78 21.36 6.33
C ARG A 288 3.44 20.74 5.09
N ARG A 289 3.43 19.43 5.00
CA ARG A 289 4.04 18.72 3.88
C ARG A 289 3.23 18.86 2.60
N TRP A 290 1.91 18.89 2.73
CA TRP A 290 0.99 19.11 1.61
C TRP A 290 1.22 20.46 0.92
N ARG A 291 1.43 21.53 1.69
CA ARG A 291 1.81 22.85 1.14
C ARG A 291 3.04 22.75 0.24
N SER A 292 4.08 22.08 0.72
CA SER A 292 5.30 21.89 -0.07
C SER A 292 5.08 21.10 -1.38
N PHE A 293 3.99 20.35 -1.47
CA PHE A 293 3.62 19.58 -2.66
C PHE A 293 2.79 20.42 -3.63
N THR A 294 1.89 21.28 -3.15
CA THR A 294 0.96 22.06 -3.99
C THR A 294 1.51 23.41 -4.46
N ASP A 295 2.47 24.00 -3.75
CA ASP A 295 3.07 25.31 -4.07
C ASP A 295 4.14 25.22 -5.18
N ARG A 296 4.25 24.09 -5.85
CA ARG A 296 5.19 23.82 -6.96
C ARG A 296 4.43 23.52 -8.24
#